data_8bc0f1d4f720de36044e0bcd16831d7a
#
_entry.id   8bc0f1d4f720de36044e0bcd16831d7a
#
_cell.length_a   1.000
_cell.length_b   1.000
_cell.length_c   1.000
_cell.angle_alpha   90.00
_cell.angle_beta   90.00
_cell.angle_gamma   90.00
#
_symmetry.space_group_name_H-M   'P 1'
#
loop_
_entity.id
_entity.type
_entity.pdbx_description
1 polymer ?
#
loop_
_entity_poly.entity_id
_entity_poly.type
_entity_poly.pdbx_seq_one_letter_code
_entity_poly.pdbx_strand_id
1 'polypeptide(L)'
;MEEYCDRKPTRLRRFDYSQNRVYFLTICTAEKKCILSHIMPNSQIRYDSQLNNADNMQLSRDGFMPTVQLTEIGMIVNKYIMSINNAEGVIVDKYVIMPNHIHLILAVKNEAYQSYVDNGINNSISAIKRSNDMIPHIVSTFKRFCNKEIGENIFQRSYYDHVVRNNEDYEEIVRYIINNPRRWYLKYRIPKR
;
A
#
# COMPACT_ATOMS: atom_id res chain seq x y z
N MET A 1 13.52 -34.14 -5.36
CA MET A 1 12.93 -33.19 -6.34
C MET A 1 12.11 -32.20 -5.54
N GLU A 2 12.64 -30.99 -5.31
CA GLU A 2 11.90 -29.93 -4.64
C GLU A 2 10.82 -29.42 -5.59
N GLU A 3 9.57 -29.51 -5.17
CA GLU A 3 8.41 -29.01 -5.90
C GLU A 3 8.51 -27.47 -5.93
N TYR A 4 8.89 -26.93 -7.07
CA TYR A 4 8.92 -25.49 -7.33
C TYR A 4 7.48 -24.99 -7.30
N CYS A 5 7.08 -24.38 -6.19
CA CYS A 5 5.79 -23.74 -6.05
C CYS A 5 5.70 -22.59 -7.07
N ASP A 6 4.87 -22.78 -8.09
CA ASP A 6 4.67 -21.83 -9.19
C ASP A 6 4.16 -20.51 -8.60
N ARG A 7 5.06 -19.52 -8.50
CA ARG A 7 4.71 -18.20 -7.95
C ARG A 7 3.73 -17.54 -8.92
N LYS A 8 2.52 -17.28 -8.48
CA LYS A 8 1.58 -16.47 -9.24
C LYS A 8 2.29 -15.22 -9.75
N PRO A 9 2.19 -14.89 -11.05
CA PRO A 9 2.82 -13.69 -11.59
C PRO A 9 2.34 -12.47 -10.82
N THR A 10 3.27 -11.66 -10.34
CA THR A 10 3.00 -10.45 -9.55
C THR A 10 2.30 -9.35 -10.35
N ARG A 11 2.16 -9.52 -11.66
CA ARG A 11 1.49 -8.61 -12.58
C ARG A 11 0.49 -9.35 -13.45
N LEU A 12 -0.65 -8.71 -13.68
CA LEU A 12 -1.63 -9.19 -14.66
C LEU A 12 -1.00 -9.12 -16.06
N ARG A 13 -0.77 -10.28 -16.69
CA ARG A 13 -0.34 -10.35 -18.09
C ARG A 13 -1.39 -9.63 -18.96
N ARG A 14 -0.97 -8.72 -19.83
CA ARG A 14 -1.81 -7.93 -20.77
C ARG A 14 -2.69 -6.84 -20.12
N PHE A 15 -2.44 -6.47 -18.85
CA PHE A 15 -3.13 -5.33 -18.26
C PHE A 15 -2.42 -4.02 -18.65
N ASP A 16 -3.19 -3.05 -19.11
CA ASP A 16 -2.68 -1.72 -19.43
C ASP A 16 -2.62 -0.85 -18.16
N TYR A 17 -1.42 -0.73 -17.60
CA TYR A 17 -1.13 0.11 -16.43
C TYR A 17 -1.03 1.60 -16.75
N SER A 18 -1.36 2.02 -18.01
CA SER A 18 -1.36 3.42 -18.44
C SER A 18 -2.62 4.18 -18.04
N GLN A 19 -3.69 3.48 -17.74
CA GLN A 19 -4.99 4.09 -17.45
C GLN A 19 -5.02 4.81 -16.11
N ASN A 20 -5.87 5.86 -16.01
CA ASN A 20 -6.23 6.47 -14.74
C ASN A 20 -6.84 5.42 -13.82
N ARG A 21 -6.13 5.03 -12.78
CA ARG A 21 -6.54 3.92 -11.93
C ARG A 21 -6.06 4.09 -10.51
N VAL A 22 -6.72 3.35 -9.63
CA VAL A 22 -6.31 3.18 -8.25
C VAL A 22 -5.65 1.81 -8.09
N TYR A 23 -4.50 1.79 -7.43
CA TYR A 23 -3.69 0.60 -7.20
C TYR A 23 -3.53 0.37 -5.70
N PHE A 24 -3.75 -0.85 -5.27
CA PHE A 24 -3.38 -1.31 -3.93
C PHE A 24 -2.06 -2.05 -4.00
N LEU A 25 -1.08 -1.60 -3.21
CA LEU A 25 0.26 -2.15 -3.18
C LEU A 25 0.59 -2.77 -1.82
N THR A 26 1.34 -3.86 -1.83
CA THR A 26 1.97 -4.42 -0.63
C THR A 26 3.47 -4.53 -0.84
N ILE A 27 4.25 -3.83 -0.01
CA ILE A 27 5.71 -3.81 -0.05
C ILE A 27 6.24 -4.43 1.23
N CYS A 28 6.90 -5.58 1.13
CA CYS A 28 7.42 -6.31 2.29
C CYS A 28 8.89 -5.97 2.56
N THR A 29 9.27 -6.03 3.84
CA THR A 29 10.68 -6.00 4.24
C THR A 29 11.40 -7.29 3.81
N ALA A 30 12.72 -7.21 3.63
CA ALA A 30 13.56 -8.38 3.39
C ALA A 30 13.36 -9.38 4.54
N GLU A 31 13.23 -10.67 4.19
CA GLU A 31 13.01 -11.77 5.14
C GLU A 31 11.83 -11.56 6.10
N LYS A 32 10.92 -10.63 5.77
CA LYS A 32 9.78 -10.22 6.63
C LYS A 32 10.21 -9.76 8.03
N LYS A 33 11.36 -9.12 8.14
CA LYS A 33 11.85 -8.55 9.42
C LYS A 33 10.89 -7.48 9.95
N CYS A 34 10.53 -7.55 11.23
CA CYS A 34 9.66 -6.58 11.90
C CYS A 34 10.46 -5.35 12.35
N ILE A 35 10.82 -4.47 11.41
CA ILE A 35 11.70 -3.31 11.62
C ILE A 35 11.02 -1.96 11.41
N LEU A 36 9.78 -1.91 10.91
CA LEU A 36 9.13 -0.66 10.51
C LEU A 36 8.27 -0.06 11.62
N SER A 37 7.58 -0.89 12.39
CA SER A 37 6.66 -0.43 13.43
C SER A 37 6.44 -1.47 14.52
N HIS A 38 5.86 -1.02 15.64
CA HIS A 38 5.31 -1.84 16.69
C HIS A 38 3.80 -1.64 16.76
N ILE A 39 3.05 -2.72 16.99
CA ILE A 39 1.60 -2.65 17.19
C ILE A 39 1.33 -2.74 18.67
N MET A 40 0.94 -1.59 19.26
CA MET A 40 0.75 -1.45 20.70
C MET A 40 -0.75 -1.46 21.07
N PRO A 41 -1.12 -2.07 22.22
CA PRO A 41 -2.48 -1.95 22.71
C PRO A 41 -2.74 -0.48 23.05
N ASN A 42 -3.82 0.09 22.56
CA ASN A 42 -4.25 1.41 23.00
C ASN A 42 -5.21 1.25 24.20
N SER A 43 -4.71 1.51 25.40
CA SER A 43 -5.50 1.45 26.63
C SER A 43 -6.37 2.70 26.85
N GLN A 44 -6.24 3.73 26.04
CA GLN A 44 -6.86 5.05 26.28
C GLN A 44 -8.08 5.36 25.40
N ILE A 45 -8.37 4.60 24.36
CA ILE A 45 -9.58 4.82 23.55
C ILE A 45 -10.70 3.94 24.12
N ARG A 46 -11.37 4.43 25.17
CA ARG A 46 -12.75 4.04 25.43
C ARG A 46 -13.60 4.81 24.43
N TYR A 47 -14.14 4.12 23.45
CA TYR A 47 -15.11 4.71 22.52
C TYR A 47 -16.33 5.17 23.30
N ASP A 48 -16.55 6.49 23.30
CA ASP A 48 -17.82 7.07 23.73
C ASP A 48 -18.87 6.68 22.68
N SER A 49 -19.83 5.88 23.11
CA SER A 49 -20.90 5.29 22.26
C SER A 49 -21.90 6.34 21.73
N GLN A 50 -21.60 7.63 21.81
CA GLN A 50 -22.52 8.71 21.45
C GLN A 50 -22.17 9.46 20.15
N LEU A 51 -21.08 9.13 19.45
CA LEU A 51 -20.77 9.73 18.15
C LEU A 51 -21.29 8.85 17.01
N ASN A 52 -22.61 8.89 16.80
CA ASN A 52 -23.27 8.42 15.59
C ASN A 52 -22.95 9.37 14.43
N ASN A 53 -21.84 9.17 13.73
CA ASN A 53 -21.62 9.72 12.41
C ASN A 53 -21.45 8.59 11.40
N ALA A 54 -22.21 8.73 10.31
CA ALA A 54 -22.63 7.72 9.34
C ALA A 54 -21.54 7.20 8.37
N ASP A 55 -20.29 7.12 8.80
CA ASP A 55 -19.28 6.33 8.09
C ASP A 55 -19.16 4.99 8.83
N ASN A 56 -20.08 4.08 8.47
CA ASN A 56 -20.21 2.75 9.02
C ASN A 56 -18.96 1.89 8.80
N MET A 57 -17.90 2.23 9.49
CA MET A 57 -16.84 1.30 9.78
C MET A 57 -17.35 0.41 10.91
N GLN A 58 -17.72 -0.82 10.57
CA GLN A 58 -18.13 -1.85 11.51
C GLN A 58 -16.96 -2.17 12.47
N LEU A 59 -16.77 -1.26 13.43
CA LEU A 59 -15.90 -1.47 14.59
C LEU A 59 -16.43 -2.68 15.33
N SER A 60 -15.56 -3.63 15.55
CA SER A 60 -15.87 -4.80 16.35
C SER A 60 -16.44 -4.37 17.69
N ARG A 61 -17.41 -5.15 18.20
CA ARG A 61 -18.17 -4.92 19.45
C ARG A 61 -17.31 -4.67 20.70
N ASP A 62 -15.98 -4.92 20.64
CA ASP A 62 -15.03 -4.72 21.73
C ASP A 62 -14.32 -3.36 21.72
N GLY A 63 -14.54 -2.51 20.69
CA GLY A 63 -13.98 -1.16 20.58
C GLY A 63 -12.44 -1.09 20.57
N PHE A 64 -11.75 -2.23 20.46
CA PHE A 64 -10.30 -2.30 20.57
C PHE A 64 -9.61 -1.96 19.24
N MET A 65 -8.88 -0.86 19.21
CA MET A 65 -8.00 -0.46 18.08
C MET A 65 -6.58 -0.26 18.59
N PRO A 66 -5.62 -1.09 18.16
CA PRO A 66 -4.23 -0.89 18.52
C PRO A 66 -3.63 0.31 17.80
N THR A 67 -2.64 0.93 18.41
CA THR A 67 -1.86 2.01 17.82
C THR A 67 -0.65 1.45 17.09
N VAL A 68 -0.36 2.01 15.91
CA VAL A 68 0.87 1.75 15.16
C VAL A 68 1.92 2.77 15.61
N GLN A 69 2.98 2.32 16.26
CA GLN A 69 4.12 3.15 16.66
C GLN A 69 5.27 2.88 15.68
N LEU A 70 5.67 3.89 14.93
CA LEU A 70 6.79 3.77 13.98
C LEU A 70 8.13 3.70 14.70
N THR A 71 9.04 2.88 14.18
CA THR A 71 10.45 2.92 14.53
C THR A 71 11.16 4.08 13.79
N GLU A 72 12.43 4.33 14.07
CA GLU A 72 13.23 5.29 13.29
C GLU A 72 13.24 4.93 11.79
N ILE A 73 13.41 3.65 11.47
CA ILE A 73 13.29 3.15 10.08
C ILE A 73 11.88 3.40 9.53
N GLY A 74 10.85 3.15 10.33
CA GLY A 74 9.46 3.41 9.95
C GLY A 74 9.17 4.89 9.70
N MET A 75 9.80 5.80 10.43
CA MET A 75 9.68 7.24 10.20
C MET A 75 10.33 7.67 8.88
N ILE A 76 11.49 7.12 8.53
CA ILE A 76 12.12 7.34 7.23
C ILE A 76 11.20 6.82 6.11
N VAL A 77 10.66 5.63 6.27
CA VAL A 77 9.71 5.04 5.31
C VAL A 77 8.47 5.93 5.15
N ASN A 78 7.90 6.43 6.25
CA ASN A 78 6.76 7.33 6.24
C ASN A 78 7.05 8.64 5.48
N LYS A 79 8.21 9.25 5.72
CA LYS A 79 8.70 10.43 5.00
C LYS A 79 8.69 10.20 3.48
N TYR A 80 9.20 9.07 3.02
CA TYR A 80 9.26 8.76 1.59
C TYR A 80 7.92 8.32 0.99
N ILE A 81 7.01 7.72 1.77
CA ILE A 81 5.63 7.52 1.31
C ILE A 81 4.97 8.88 1.03
N MET A 82 5.09 9.84 1.96
CA MET A 82 4.51 11.17 1.75
C MET A 82 5.14 11.92 0.58
N SER A 83 6.43 11.69 0.30
CA SER A 83 7.11 12.30 -0.84
C SER A 83 6.64 11.78 -2.20
N ILE A 84 5.94 10.65 -2.27
CA ILE A 84 5.33 10.14 -3.52
C ILE A 84 4.32 11.15 -4.08
N ASN A 85 3.64 11.91 -3.22
CA ASN A 85 2.71 12.96 -3.64
C ASN A 85 3.37 14.12 -4.42
N ASN A 86 4.71 14.20 -4.41
CA ASN A 86 5.44 15.18 -5.23
C ASN A 86 5.59 14.72 -6.68
N ALA A 87 5.27 13.46 -6.99
CA ALA A 87 5.25 12.95 -8.35
C ALA A 87 3.98 13.41 -9.05
N GLU A 88 4.14 13.99 -10.25
CA GLU A 88 3.02 14.47 -11.05
C GLU A 88 2.05 13.32 -11.37
N GLY A 89 0.76 13.59 -11.21
CA GLY A 89 -0.31 12.64 -11.48
C GLY A 89 -0.41 11.46 -10.51
N VAL A 90 0.24 11.50 -9.35
CA VAL A 90 0.17 10.43 -8.36
C VAL A 90 -0.28 10.97 -7.01
N ILE A 91 -1.23 10.29 -6.39
CA ILE A 91 -1.73 10.64 -5.06
C ILE A 91 -1.67 9.40 -4.17
N VAL A 92 -1.03 9.54 -3.01
CA VAL A 92 -1.13 8.58 -1.90
C VAL A 92 -2.47 8.82 -1.20
N ASP A 93 -3.41 7.89 -1.33
CA ASP A 93 -4.74 8.04 -0.73
C ASP A 93 -4.78 7.49 0.69
N LYS A 94 -4.46 6.22 0.88
CA LYS A 94 -4.45 5.54 2.17
C LYS A 94 -3.21 4.66 2.29
N TYR A 95 -2.68 4.54 3.50
CA TYR A 95 -1.61 3.58 3.78
C TYR A 95 -1.55 3.17 5.25
N VAL A 96 -0.87 2.08 5.52
CA VAL A 96 -0.48 1.63 6.86
C VAL A 96 0.91 1.02 6.82
N ILE A 97 1.76 1.39 7.78
CA ILE A 97 3.12 0.85 7.96
C ILE A 97 3.05 -0.20 9.05
N MET A 98 2.98 -1.46 8.63
CA MET A 98 2.97 -2.62 9.52
C MET A 98 4.40 -2.99 9.94
N PRO A 99 4.59 -3.84 10.97
CA PRO A 99 5.95 -4.19 11.41
C PRO A 99 6.89 -4.67 10.31
N ASN A 100 6.41 -5.45 9.35
CA ASN A 100 7.23 -6.07 8.29
C ASN A 100 6.73 -5.83 6.87
N HIS A 101 5.75 -4.95 6.67
CA HIS A 101 5.25 -4.60 5.34
C HIS A 101 4.48 -3.28 5.37
N ILE A 102 4.23 -2.76 4.19
CA ILE A 102 3.44 -1.55 3.96
C ILE A 102 2.28 -1.92 3.07
N HIS A 103 1.07 -1.48 3.42
CA HIS A 103 -0.06 -1.43 2.52
C HIS A 103 -0.30 0.01 2.10
N LEU A 104 -0.53 0.23 0.81
CA LEU A 104 -0.58 1.56 0.21
C LEU A 104 -1.60 1.58 -0.93
N ILE A 105 -2.50 2.56 -0.94
CA ILE A 105 -3.37 2.88 -2.07
C ILE A 105 -2.80 4.09 -2.80
N LEU A 106 -2.52 3.93 -4.09
CA LEU A 106 -2.09 4.99 -5.00
C LEU A 106 -3.16 5.26 -6.05
N ALA A 107 -3.60 6.50 -6.16
CA ALA A 107 -4.38 6.96 -7.30
C ALA A 107 -3.43 7.55 -8.35
N VAL A 108 -3.52 7.06 -9.58
CA VAL A 108 -2.73 7.54 -10.71
C VAL A 108 -3.64 8.23 -11.70
N LYS A 109 -3.35 9.50 -12.00
CA LYS A 109 -3.96 10.29 -13.06
C LYS A 109 -2.92 10.49 -14.15
N ASN A 110 -3.18 9.98 -15.33
CA ASN A 110 -2.29 10.12 -16.46
C ASN A 110 -2.94 11.03 -17.52
N GLU A 111 -2.57 12.30 -17.49
CA GLU A 111 -3.10 13.29 -18.43
C GLU A 111 -2.75 12.97 -19.90
N ALA A 112 -1.58 12.37 -20.13
CA ALA A 112 -1.19 11.94 -21.48
C ALA A 112 -2.09 10.82 -22.01
N TYR A 113 -2.57 9.92 -21.13
CA TYR A 113 -3.55 8.91 -21.51
C TYR A 113 -4.91 9.53 -21.78
N GLN A 114 -5.35 10.49 -20.98
CA GLN A 114 -6.61 11.19 -21.17
C GLN A 114 -6.63 11.94 -22.51
N SER A 115 -5.57 12.67 -22.84
CA SER A 115 -5.45 13.37 -24.11
C SER A 115 -5.41 12.41 -25.32
N TYR A 116 -4.89 11.19 -25.14
CA TYR A 116 -4.90 10.14 -26.16
C TYR A 116 -6.33 9.62 -26.42
N VAL A 117 -7.09 9.37 -25.33
CA VAL A 117 -8.49 8.91 -25.42
C VAL A 117 -9.36 9.99 -26.07
N ASP A 118 -9.17 11.25 -25.69
CA ASP A 118 -9.99 12.38 -26.17
C ASP A 118 -9.69 12.78 -27.62
N ASN A 119 -8.46 12.64 -28.10
CA ASN A 119 -8.03 13.13 -29.41
C ASN A 119 -7.88 12.04 -30.47
N GLY A 120 -8.01 10.76 -30.16
CA GLY A 120 -8.01 9.65 -31.13
C GLY A 120 -6.75 9.54 -32.01
N ILE A 121 -5.63 10.16 -31.63
CA ILE A 121 -4.46 10.32 -32.50
C ILE A 121 -3.24 9.58 -31.98
N ASN A 122 -2.58 8.91 -32.91
CA ASN A 122 -1.39 8.06 -32.86
C ASN A 122 -0.11 8.68 -32.27
N ASN A 123 -0.17 9.49 -31.25
CA ASN A 123 1.05 9.96 -30.62
C ASN A 123 1.33 9.20 -29.32
N SER A 124 2.12 8.16 -29.46
CA SER A 124 3.02 7.78 -28.40
C SER A 124 2.85 6.39 -27.81
N ILE A 125 3.19 5.39 -28.56
CA ILE A 125 3.68 4.11 -28.00
C ILE A 125 4.71 4.37 -26.87
N SER A 126 5.51 5.44 -26.98
CA SER A 126 6.48 5.84 -25.94
C SER A 126 5.85 6.46 -24.69
N ALA A 127 4.72 7.18 -24.79
CA ALA A 127 4.01 7.72 -23.63
C ALA A 127 3.24 6.60 -22.91
N ILE A 128 2.58 5.72 -23.65
CA ILE A 128 1.91 4.53 -23.12
C ILE A 128 2.91 3.61 -22.44
N LYS A 129 4.09 3.39 -23.01
CA LYS A 129 5.14 2.56 -22.42
C LYS A 129 5.69 3.17 -21.12
N ARG A 130 5.91 4.50 -21.06
CA ARG A 130 6.33 5.21 -19.83
C ARG A 130 5.28 5.14 -18.73
N SER A 131 4.04 5.20 -19.08
CA SER A 131 2.91 5.13 -18.18
C SER A 131 2.73 3.72 -17.59
N ASN A 132 2.91 2.68 -18.39
CA ASN A 132 2.92 1.28 -17.90
C ASN A 132 4.03 1.00 -16.89
N ASP A 133 5.08 1.81 -16.87
CA ASP A 133 6.18 1.70 -15.94
C ASP A 133 6.02 2.60 -14.69
N MET A 134 4.95 3.41 -14.60
CA MET A 134 4.78 4.38 -13.53
C MET A 134 4.80 3.74 -12.14
N ILE A 135 3.95 2.74 -11.86
CA ILE A 135 3.92 2.06 -10.56
C ILE A 135 5.25 1.39 -10.23
N PRO A 136 5.88 0.60 -11.13
CA PRO A 136 7.22 0.07 -10.92
C PRO A 136 8.27 1.15 -10.64
N HIS A 137 8.20 2.27 -11.37
CA HIS A 137 9.12 3.38 -11.17
C HIS A 137 8.95 4.03 -9.80
N ILE A 138 7.72 4.31 -9.39
CA ILE A 138 7.42 4.85 -8.05
C ILE A 138 7.94 3.91 -6.97
N VAL A 139 7.62 2.62 -7.02
CA VAL A 139 8.04 1.64 -6.01
C VAL A 139 9.56 1.50 -5.97
N SER A 140 10.23 1.45 -7.14
CA SER A 140 11.70 1.33 -7.19
C SER A 140 12.39 2.59 -6.65
N THR A 141 11.88 3.77 -6.99
CA THR A 141 12.37 5.06 -6.51
C THR A 141 12.17 5.20 -5.01
N PHE A 142 10.98 4.90 -4.52
CA PHE A 142 10.67 4.86 -3.09
C PHE A 142 11.64 3.95 -2.31
N LYS A 143 11.79 2.70 -2.73
CA LYS A 143 12.71 1.74 -2.08
C LYS A 143 14.15 2.24 -2.10
N ARG A 144 14.60 2.80 -3.23
CA ARG A 144 15.96 3.32 -3.39
C ARG A 144 16.25 4.47 -2.43
N PHE A 145 15.31 5.41 -2.26
CA PHE A 145 15.51 6.53 -1.35
C PHE A 145 15.49 6.09 0.12
N CYS A 146 14.55 5.21 0.51
CA CYS A 146 14.55 4.61 1.85
C CYS A 146 15.88 3.91 2.13
N ASN A 147 16.30 3.00 1.27
CA ASN A 147 17.52 2.22 1.44
C ASN A 147 18.78 3.10 1.50
N LYS A 148 18.82 4.19 0.70
CA LYS A 148 19.93 5.14 0.71
C LYS A 148 20.03 5.89 2.04
N GLU A 149 18.93 6.34 2.61
CA GLU A 149 18.92 7.07 3.89
C GLU A 149 19.18 6.14 5.08
N ILE A 150 18.64 4.92 5.03
CA ILE A 150 18.83 3.90 6.08
C ILE A 150 20.23 3.29 6.04
N GLY A 151 20.90 3.29 4.87
CA GLY A 151 22.23 2.71 4.66
C GLY A 151 22.24 1.23 4.30
N GLU A 152 21.09 0.57 4.20
CA GLU A 152 20.95 -0.85 3.84
C GLU A 152 19.70 -1.15 3.02
N ASN A 153 19.67 -2.32 2.37
CA ASN A 153 18.52 -2.79 1.61
C ASN A 153 17.50 -3.49 2.51
N ILE A 154 16.47 -2.76 2.92
CA ILE A 154 15.45 -3.25 3.86
C ILE A 154 14.24 -3.93 3.19
N PHE A 155 14.07 -3.83 1.89
CA PHE A 155 12.88 -4.33 1.19
C PHE A 155 13.16 -5.58 0.35
N GLN A 156 12.13 -6.42 0.20
CA GLN A 156 12.14 -7.48 -0.81
C GLN A 156 12.22 -6.87 -2.22
N ARG A 157 12.80 -7.61 -3.17
CA ARG A 157 12.93 -7.17 -4.57
C ARG A 157 11.56 -6.88 -5.21
N SER A 158 10.62 -7.79 -5.04
CA SER A 158 9.27 -7.69 -5.58
C SER A 158 8.31 -6.92 -4.65
N TYR A 159 7.13 -6.64 -5.13
CA TYR A 159 5.97 -6.15 -4.39
C TYR A 159 4.72 -6.80 -4.98
N TYR A 160 3.61 -6.77 -4.26
CA TYR A 160 2.31 -7.19 -4.76
C TYR A 160 1.52 -5.95 -5.15
N ASP A 161 0.82 -6.03 -6.28
CA ASP A 161 -0.11 -5.02 -6.75
C ASP A 161 -1.47 -5.61 -7.10
N HIS A 162 -2.51 -4.82 -6.86
CA HIS A 162 -3.89 -5.10 -7.24
C HIS A 162 -4.51 -3.82 -7.80
N VAL A 163 -5.15 -3.95 -8.97
CA VAL A 163 -5.86 -2.83 -9.60
C VAL A 163 -7.27 -2.78 -9.02
N VAL A 164 -7.61 -1.67 -8.39
CA VAL A 164 -8.95 -1.44 -7.84
C VAL A 164 -9.95 -1.27 -8.99
N ARG A 165 -11.01 -2.07 -8.97
CA ARG A 165 -11.93 -2.21 -10.11
C ARG A 165 -13.19 -1.36 -10.00
N ASN A 166 -13.71 -1.18 -8.79
CA ASN A 166 -14.94 -0.47 -8.49
C ASN A 166 -14.93 0.06 -7.05
N ASN A 167 -16.01 0.72 -6.63
CA ASN A 167 -16.13 1.27 -5.28
C ASN A 167 -16.16 0.19 -4.20
N GLU A 168 -16.82 -0.95 -4.46
CA GLU A 168 -16.91 -2.04 -3.50
C GLU A 168 -15.52 -2.64 -3.20
N ASP A 169 -14.72 -2.86 -4.25
CA ASP A 169 -13.32 -3.32 -4.15
C ASP A 169 -12.46 -2.30 -3.38
N TYR A 170 -12.64 -1.00 -3.68
CA TYR A 170 -11.96 0.08 -2.95
C TYR A 170 -12.31 0.08 -1.46
N GLU A 171 -13.58 0.03 -1.10
CA GLU A 171 -14.03 0.02 0.29
C GLU A 171 -13.55 -1.21 1.05
N GLU A 172 -13.52 -2.38 0.40
CA GLU A 172 -12.98 -3.60 0.98
C GLU A 172 -11.49 -3.45 1.30
N ILE A 173 -10.71 -2.88 0.37
CA ILE A 173 -9.28 -2.61 0.57
C ILE A 173 -9.06 -1.59 1.67
N VAL A 174 -9.84 -0.51 1.72
CA VAL A 174 -9.76 0.50 2.79
C VAL A 174 -10.05 -0.15 4.15
N ARG A 175 -11.12 -0.95 4.26
CA ARG A 175 -11.43 -1.71 5.48
C ARG A 175 -10.29 -2.67 5.85
N TYR A 176 -9.68 -3.32 4.88
CA TYR A 176 -8.52 -4.19 5.09
C TYR A 176 -7.33 -3.43 5.66
N ILE A 177 -6.96 -2.27 5.08
CA ILE A 177 -5.85 -1.42 5.55
C ILE A 177 -6.08 -0.96 6.99
N ILE A 178 -7.27 -0.44 7.29
CA ILE A 178 -7.62 0.11 8.61
C ILE A 178 -7.61 -1.00 9.68
N ASN A 179 -8.12 -2.18 9.36
CA ASN A 179 -8.20 -3.30 10.30
C ASN A 179 -6.89 -4.11 10.39
N ASN A 180 -5.89 -3.83 9.56
CA ASN A 180 -4.65 -4.62 9.52
C ASN A 180 -3.89 -4.60 10.86
N PRO A 181 -3.71 -3.45 11.56
CA PRO A 181 -3.07 -3.42 12.86
C PRO A 181 -3.78 -4.31 13.90
N ARG A 182 -5.12 -4.29 13.92
CA ARG A 182 -5.89 -5.13 14.84
C ARG A 182 -5.73 -6.63 14.53
N ARG A 183 -5.80 -7.01 13.25
CA ARG A 183 -5.59 -8.42 12.82
C ARG A 183 -4.19 -8.90 13.17
N TRP A 184 -3.17 -8.03 12.99
CA TRP A 184 -1.79 -8.31 13.38
C TRP A 184 -1.68 -8.54 14.88
N TYR A 185 -2.19 -7.61 15.69
CA TYR A 185 -2.15 -7.70 17.15
C TYR A 185 -2.79 -8.99 17.65
N LEU A 186 -3.98 -9.31 17.20
CA LEU A 186 -4.68 -10.55 17.61
C LEU A 186 -3.91 -11.81 17.19
N LYS A 187 -3.31 -11.81 16.01
CA LYS A 187 -2.55 -12.95 15.49
C LYS A 187 -1.28 -13.26 16.32
N TYR A 188 -0.58 -12.23 16.76
CA TYR A 188 0.73 -12.40 17.42
C TYR A 188 0.71 -12.29 18.94
N ARG A 189 -0.39 -11.83 19.54
CA ARG A 189 -0.56 -11.79 20.99
C ARG A 189 -1.10 -13.07 21.60
N ILE A 190 -1.83 -13.88 20.83
CA ILE A 190 -2.37 -15.15 21.33
C ILE A 190 -1.27 -16.20 21.16
N PRO A 191 -0.70 -16.77 22.25
CA PRO A 191 0.20 -17.90 22.16
C PRO A 191 -0.53 -19.03 21.41
N LYS A 192 0.07 -19.56 20.36
CA LYS A 192 -0.45 -20.77 19.72
C LYS A 192 -0.36 -21.87 20.77
N ARG A 193 -1.53 -22.36 21.24
CA ARG A 193 -1.63 -23.59 22.04
C ARG A 193 -1.22 -24.78 21.18
#